data_9600b038506ea641bcf319c5fdf81a56
#
_entry.id   9600b038506ea641bcf319c5fdf81a56
#
_cell.length_a   1.000
_cell.length_b   1.000
_cell.length_c   1.000
_cell.angle_alpha   90.00
_cell.angle_beta   90.00
_cell.angle_gamma   90.00
#
_symmetry.space_group_name_H-M   'P 1'
#
loop_
_entity.id
_entity.type
_entity.pdbx_description
1 polymer ?
#
loop_
_entity_poly.entity_id
_entity_poly.type
_entity_poly.pdbx_seq_one_letter_code
_entity_poly.pdbx_strand_id
1 'polypeptide(L)'
;MTFKPHEIDYLRGADLGRLATIQRDGTPQNSPVGFTYNEELGTIDVAGYQMSKSQKYRNIADNNRVAFVVDDIASRDPWRVRCLEIRGTAEQSETAPAEGAGGDHLDTAIIRITPRRIISFGIDDQDTEPHQLTADIRNV
;
A
#
# COMPACT_ATOMS: atom_id res chain seq x y z
N MET A 1 10.67 -4.32 -13.89
CA MET A 1 9.99 -3.29 -13.07
C MET A 1 8.80 -3.93 -12.38
N THR A 2 8.71 -3.77 -11.07
CA THR A 2 7.64 -4.40 -10.26
C THR A 2 6.26 -3.84 -10.63
N PHE A 3 6.14 -2.53 -10.67
CA PHE A 3 4.90 -1.85 -11.02
C PHE A 3 4.94 -1.35 -12.46
N LYS A 4 3.78 -1.37 -13.10
CA LYS A 4 3.61 -0.78 -14.42
C LYS A 4 3.58 0.76 -14.32
N PRO A 5 3.92 1.49 -15.38
CA PRO A 5 3.95 2.96 -15.31
C PRO A 5 2.66 3.61 -14.80
N HIS A 6 1.49 3.15 -15.24
CA HIS A 6 0.22 3.70 -14.77
C HIS A 6 -0.06 3.38 -13.31
N GLU A 7 0.45 2.26 -12.81
CA GLU A 7 0.36 1.89 -11.39
C GLU A 7 1.24 2.79 -10.54
N ILE A 8 2.44 3.11 -11.02
CA ILE A 8 3.36 4.03 -10.33
C ILE A 8 2.72 5.42 -10.23
N ASP A 9 2.15 5.92 -11.31
CA ASP A 9 1.47 7.22 -11.32
C ASP A 9 0.31 7.22 -10.33
N TYR A 10 -0.45 6.13 -10.28
CA TYR A 10 -1.55 5.99 -9.33
C TYR A 10 -1.07 6.01 -7.88
N LEU A 11 0.00 5.28 -7.57
CA LEU A 11 0.61 5.27 -6.23
C LEU A 11 1.10 6.66 -5.83
N ARG A 12 1.75 7.38 -6.73
CA ARG A 12 2.28 8.72 -6.46
C ARG A 12 1.19 9.76 -6.26
N GLY A 13 0.04 9.58 -6.86
CA GLY A 13 -1.11 10.48 -6.72
C GLY A 13 -1.97 10.19 -5.51
N ALA A 14 -1.72 9.12 -4.77
CA ALA A 14 -2.52 8.72 -3.63
C ALA A 14 -1.79 9.04 -2.32
N ASP A 15 -2.55 9.42 -1.30
CA ASP A 15 -2.01 9.79 0.02
C ASP A 15 -2.23 8.70 1.05
N LEU A 16 -3.21 7.85 0.86
CA LEU A 16 -3.68 6.92 1.87
C LEU A 16 -3.88 5.54 1.27
N GLY A 17 -3.39 4.54 1.98
CA GLY A 17 -3.67 3.15 1.69
C GLY A 17 -4.23 2.46 2.90
N ARG A 18 -4.57 1.18 2.75
CA ARG A 18 -5.06 0.36 3.83
C ARG A 18 -4.18 -0.87 3.95
N LEU A 19 -3.59 -1.02 5.13
CA LEU A 19 -2.63 -2.09 5.41
C LEU A 19 -3.28 -3.14 6.31
N ALA A 20 -3.31 -4.37 5.83
CA ALA A 20 -3.73 -5.53 6.60
C ALA A 20 -2.50 -6.31 7.08
N THR A 21 -2.47 -6.59 8.37
CA THR A 21 -1.45 -7.41 9.02
C THR A 21 -2.12 -8.52 9.81
N ILE A 22 -1.36 -9.52 10.21
CA ILE A 22 -1.88 -10.68 10.94
C ILE A 22 -1.39 -10.61 12.39
N GLN A 23 -2.32 -10.62 13.32
CA GLN A 23 -2.01 -10.61 14.74
C GLN A 23 -1.50 -11.98 15.20
N ARG A 24 -0.89 -12.02 16.37
CA ARG A 24 -0.30 -13.25 16.91
C ARG A 24 -1.31 -14.40 17.03
N ASP A 25 -2.57 -14.08 17.30
CA ASP A 25 -3.65 -15.08 17.40
C ASP A 25 -4.23 -15.50 16.04
N GLY A 26 -3.67 -14.97 14.93
CA GLY A 26 -4.10 -15.27 13.58
C GLY A 26 -5.21 -14.38 13.04
N THR A 27 -5.74 -13.46 13.86
CA THR A 27 -6.79 -12.55 13.39
C THR A 27 -6.18 -11.39 12.60
N PRO A 28 -6.89 -10.90 11.57
CA PRO A 28 -6.38 -9.78 10.78
C PRO A 28 -6.62 -8.45 11.48
N GLN A 29 -5.70 -7.52 11.25
CA GLN A 29 -5.86 -6.11 11.59
C GLN A 29 -5.75 -5.30 10.32
N ASN A 30 -6.63 -4.32 10.13
CA ASN A 30 -6.62 -3.45 8.95
C ASN A 30 -6.66 -1.99 9.41
N SER A 31 -5.78 -1.17 8.85
CA SER A 31 -5.71 0.25 9.22
C SER A 31 -5.36 1.14 8.05
N PRO A 32 -5.90 2.36 8.01
CA PRO A 32 -5.45 3.36 7.04
C PRO A 32 -4.06 3.84 7.40
N VAL A 33 -3.22 3.99 6.38
CA VAL A 33 -1.82 4.41 6.57
C VAL A 33 -1.41 5.35 5.45
N GLY A 34 -0.58 6.33 5.81
CA GLY A 34 0.18 7.08 4.82
C GLY A 34 1.32 6.23 4.30
N PHE A 35 1.73 6.46 3.06
CA PHE A 35 2.78 5.65 2.46
C PHE A 35 3.57 6.44 1.42
N THR A 36 4.71 5.89 1.07
CA THR A 36 5.56 6.40 -0.02
C THR A 36 5.94 5.24 -0.91
N TYR A 37 5.84 5.42 -2.22
CA TYR A 37 6.43 4.48 -3.17
C TYR A 37 7.94 4.70 -3.20
N ASN A 38 8.69 3.67 -2.85
CA ASN A 38 10.16 3.70 -2.90
C ASN A 38 10.59 3.19 -4.27
N GLU A 39 10.92 4.11 -5.17
CA GLU A 39 11.28 3.80 -6.54
C GLU A 39 12.57 2.98 -6.62
N GLU A 40 13.53 3.30 -5.76
CA GLU A 40 14.83 2.63 -5.75
C GLU A 40 14.71 1.14 -5.42
N LEU A 41 13.86 0.80 -4.45
CA LEU A 41 13.70 -0.56 -3.97
C LEU A 41 12.48 -1.28 -4.58
N GLY A 42 11.57 -0.55 -5.21
CA GLY A 42 10.31 -1.12 -5.69
C GLY A 42 9.36 -1.51 -4.56
N THR A 43 9.46 -0.84 -3.41
CA THR A 43 8.69 -1.16 -2.21
C THR A 43 7.68 -0.07 -1.88
N ILE A 44 6.76 -0.40 -0.97
CA ILE A 44 5.88 0.57 -0.33
C ILE A 44 6.37 0.75 1.10
N ASP A 45 6.72 1.97 1.44
CA ASP A 45 7.25 2.32 2.75
C ASP A 45 6.18 3.07 3.54
N VAL A 46 5.80 2.53 4.69
CA VAL A 46 4.73 3.07 5.54
C VAL A 46 5.36 3.70 6.76
N ALA A 47 5.16 5.01 6.92
CA ALA A 47 5.58 5.76 8.10
C ALA A 47 4.37 6.11 8.96
N GLY A 48 4.61 6.57 10.17
CA GLY A 48 3.53 7.01 11.04
C GLY A 48 4.06 7.58 12.35
N TYR A 49 3.16 8.24 13.08
CA TYR A 49 3.46 8.71 14.42
C TYR A 49 3.60 7.51 15.34
N GLN A 50 4.70 7.43 16.08
CA GLN A 50 4.98 6.33 16.99
C GLN A 50 4.86 4.94 16.32
N MET A 51 5.31 4.83 15.08
CA MET A 51 5.25 3.58 14.31
C MET A 51 5.83 2.40 15.10
N SER A 52 7.00 2.58 15.73
CA SER A 52 7.68 1.54 16.48
C SER A 52 6.87 0.98 17.65
N LYS A 53 5.85 1.71 18.13
CA LYS A 53 4.96 1.31 19.21
C LYS A 53 3.62 0.78 18.72
N SER A 54 3.39 0.78 17.41
CA SER A 54 2.09 0.39 16.85
C SER A 54 1.93 -1.12 16.83
N GLN A 55 0.67 -1.58 16.90
CA GLN A 55 0.36 -3.02 16.82
C GLN A 55 0.76 -3.60 15.47
N LYS A 56 0.52 -2.88 14.37
CA LYS A 56 0.89 -3.36 13.03
C LYS A 56 2.39 -3.58 12.88
N TYR A 57 3.20 -2.72 13.51
CA TYR A 57 4.66 -2.86 13.49
C TYR A 57 5.11 -4.13 14.23
N ARG A 58 4.49 -4.41 15.37
CA ARG A 58 4.74 -5.66 16.11
C ARG A 58 4.25 -6.88 15.34
N ASN A 59 3.09 -6.77 14.70
CA ASN A 59 2.49 -7.89 13.95
C ASN A 59 3.43 -8.43 12.88
N ILE A 60 4.09 -7.56 12.13
CA ILE A 60 4.96 -8.00 11.03
C ILE A 60 6.25 -8.66 11.50
N ALA A 61 6.65 -8.45 12.75
CA ALA A 61 7.78 -9.16 13.33
C ALA A 61 7.42 -10.64 13.61
N ASP A 62 6.17 -10.91 13.98
CA ASP A 62 5.68 -12.26 14.24
C ASP A 62 5.22 -12.97 12.96
N ASN A 63 4.55 -12.22 12.07
CA ASN A 63 4.06 -12.73 10.80
C ASN A 63 4.24 -11.64 9.74
N ASN A 64 5.13 -11.89 8.81
CA ASN A 64 5.51 -10.90 7.81
C ASN A 64 4.56 -10.82 6.60
N ARG A 65 3.50 -11.59 6.56
CA ARG A 65 2.55 -11.57 5.47
C ARG A 65 1.62 -10.36 5.61
N VAL A 66 1.48 -9.61 4.53
CA VAL A 66 0.65 -8.40 4.53
C VAL A 66 -0.14 -8.30 3.22
N ALA A 67 -1.21 -7.53 3.30
CA ALA A 67 -1.93 -7.04 2.12
C ALA A 67 -2.09 -5.53 2.26
N PHE A 68 -1.96 -4.84 1.14
CA PHE A 68 -2.03 -3.39 1.09
C PHE A 68 -2.88 -2.98 -0.10
N VAL A 69 -3.78 -2.04 0.08
CA VAL A 69 -4.63 -1.58 -1.02
C VAL A 69 -4.69 -0.06 -1.06
N VAL A 70 -4.60 0.47 -2.28
CA VAL A 70 -4.92 1.85 -2.61
C VAL A 70 -6.11 1.81 -3.55
N ASP A 71 -7.16 2.55 -3.21
CA ASP A 71 -8.38 2.56 -3.99
C ASP A 71 -9.03 3.93 -3.94
N ASP A 72 -9.86 4.20 -4.93
CA ASP A 72 -10.74 5.36 -4.92
C ASP A 72 -11.90 5.17 -5.88
N ILE A 73 -12.86 6.08 -5.80
CA ILE A 73 -14.01 6.12 -6.68
C ILE A 73 -13.71 7.14 -7.77
N ALA A 74 -13.50 6.66 -9.01
CA ALA A 74 -13.25 7.52 -10.16
C ALA A 74 -14.54 8.20 -10.68
N SER A 75 -15.68 7.52 -10.55
CA SER A 75 -16.99 8.02 -10.94
C SER A 75 -18.08 7.31 -10.18
N ARG A 76 -19.16 8.03 -9.88
CA ARG A 76 -20.33 7.45 -9.19
C ARG A 76 -21.45 7.07 -10.17
N ASP A 77 -21.49 7.70 -11.32
CA ASP A 77 -22.48 7.42 -12.36
C ASP A 77 -21.83 7.64 -13.76
N PRO A 78 -21.37 6.57 -14.41
CA PRO A 78 -21.43 5.16 -13.97
C PRO A 78 -20.46 4.88 -12.82
N TRP A 79 -20.76 3.85 -12.05
CA TRP A 79 -19.92 3.44 -10.92
C TRP A 79 -18.58 2.91 -11.42
N ARG A 80 -17.50 3.61 -11.08
CA ARG A 80 -16.13 3.22 -11.46
C ARG A 80 -15.24 3.29 -10.23
N VAL A 81 -14.56 2.18 -9.94
CA VAL A 81 -13.57 2.08 -8.86
C VAL A 81 -12.21 1.85 -9.48
N ARG A 82 -11.21 2.52 -8.95
CA ARG A 82 -9.80 2.21 -9.25
C ARG A 82 -9.22 1.48 -8.05
N CYS A 83 -8.40 0.49 -8.30
CA CYS A 83 -7.84 -0.34 -7.24
C CYS A 83 -6.45 -0.82 -7.62
N LEU A 84 -5.54 -0.72 -6.65
CA LEU A 84 -4.24 -1.37 -6.71
C LEU A 84 -4.04 -2.10 -5.39
N GLU A 85 -4.08 -3.43 -5.45
CA GLU A 85 -3.86 -4.30 -4.30
C GLU A 85 -2.48 -4.94 -4.40
N ILE A 86 -1.76 -4.94 -3.29
CA ILE A 86 -0.43 -5.53 -3.17
C ILE A 86 -0.50 -6.58 -2.06
N ARG A 87 -0.15 -7.82 -2.40
CA ARG A 87 0.07 -8.87 -1.42
C ARG A 87 1.55 -9.15 -1.37
N GLY A 88 2.10 -9.28 -0.18
CA GLY A 88 3.54 -9.46 -0.05
C GLY A 88 3.99 -9.70 1.36
N THR A 89 5.24 -9.37 1.58
CA THR A 89 5.88 -9.47 2.88
C THR A 89 6.30 -8.08 3.35
N ALA A 90 6.36 -7.91 4.65
CA ALA A 90 6.79 -6.65 5.24
C ALA A 90 7.87 -6.90 6.28
N GLU A 91 8.73 -5.92 6.45
CA GLU A 91 9.76 -5.94 7.46
C GLU A 91 9.78 -4.62 8.23
N GLN A 92 10.20 -4.70 9.48
CA GLN A 92 10.55 -3.53 10.27
C GLN A 92 11.82 -2.93 9.69
N SER A 93 11.79 -1.63 9.38
CA SER A 93 12.93 -0.93 8.81
C SER A 93 13.01 0.48 9.39
N GLU A 94 13.97 1.25 8.92
CA GLU A 94 14.15 2.63 9.34
C GLU A 94 14.44 3.51 8.13
N THR A 95 14.11 4.78 8.27
CA THR A 95 14.38 5.79 7.26
C THR A 95 14.97 7.03 7.93
N ALA A 96 15.50 7.93 7.11
CA ALA A 96 15.94 9.24 7.61
C ALA A 96 14.75 10.03 8.15
N PRO A 97 14.95 10.93 9.14
CA PRO A 97 13.88 11.80 9.60
C PRO A 97 13.21 12.54 8.45
N ALA A 98 11.88 12.53 8.44
CA ALA A 98 11.12 13.22 7.41
C ALA A 98 11.12 14.72 7.63
N GLU A 99 11.06 15.48 6.53
CA GLU A 99 10.89 16.93 6.54
C GLU A 99 9.51 17.30 6.03
N GLY A 100 9.03 18.48 6.40
CA GLY A 100 7.74 19.00 5.94
C GLY A 100 6.58 18.70 6.89
N ALA A 101 5.36 18.69 6.38
CA ALA A 101 4.16 18.55 7.20
C ALA A 101 4.15 17.24 7.98
N GLY A 102 4.11 17.34 9.30
CA GLY A 102 4.13 16.18 10.19
C GLY A 102 5.50 15.55 10.39
N GLY A 103 6.54 16.02 9.68
CA GLY A 103 7.88 15.41 9.70
C GLY A 103 8.49 15.31 11.09
N ASP A 104 8.34 16.35 11.91
CA ASP A 104 8.92 16.41 13.26
C ASP A 104 8.29 15.40 14.23
N HIS A 105 7.11 14.88 13.89
CA HIS A 105 6.38 13.93 14.73
C HIS A 105 6.40 12.51 14.19
N LEU A 106 6.93 12.30 12.98
CA LEU A 106 7.04 10.97 12.39
C LEU A 106 8.21 10.22 13.04
N ASP A 107 7.95 8.96 13.37
CA ASP A 107 9.00 8.03 13.81
C ASP A 107 9.92 7.71 12.61
N THR A 108 11.18 7.42 12.87
CA THR A 108 12.10 6.91 11.84
C THR A 108 11.81 5.45 11.50
N ALA A 109 11.13 4.72 12.37
CA ALA A 109 10.70 3.36 12.09
C ALA A 109 9.65 3.36 10.99
N ILE A 110 9.79 2.45 10.04
CA ILE A 110 8.84 2.26 8.94
C ILE A 110 8.54 0.78 8.76
N ILE A 111 7.39 0.50 8.15
CA ILE A 111 7.06 -0.81 7.62
C ILE A 111 7.40 -0.79 6.14
N ARG A 112 8.29 -1.68 5.71
CA ARG A 112 8.67 -1.79 4.29
C ARG A 112 8.01 -3.02 3.68
N ILE A 113 7.13 -2.77 2.69
CA ILE A 113 6.37 -3.83 2.02
C ILE A 113 7.05 -4.18 0.71
N THR A 114 7.41 -5.46 0.56
CA THR A 114 7.94 -6.00 -0.68
C THR A 114 6.81 -6.72 -1.41
N PRO A 115 6.39 -6.25 -2.59
CA PRO A 115 5.32 -6.89 -3.34
C PRO A 115 5.70 -8.29 -3.79
N ARG A 116 4.71 -9.20 -3.76
CA ARG A 116 4.82 -10.56 -4.31
C ARG A 116 3.74 -10.81 -5.35
N ARG A 117 2.58 -10.19 -5.19
CA ARG A 117 1.47 -10.29 -6.11
C ARG A 117 0.80 -8.93 -6.21
N ILE A 118 0.53 -8.48 -7.43
CA ILE A 118 -0.11 -7.20 -7.69
C ILE A 118 -1.40 -7.47 -8.46
N ILE A 119 -2.48 -6.84 -8.00
CA ILE A 119 -3.80 -6.91 -8.61
C ILE A 119 -4.26 -5.47 -8.82
N SER A 120 -4.48 -5.07 -10.07
CA SER A 120 -4.94 -3.72 -10.37
C SER A 120 -6.08 -3.73 -11.37
N PHE A 121 -6.98 -2.78 -11.25
CA PHE A 121 -8.05 -2.58 -12.22
C PHE A 121 -8.56 -1.14 -12.17
N GLY A 122 -9.12 -0.70 -13.28
CA GLY A 122 -9.80 0.59 -13.38
C GLY A 122 -8.88 1.80 -13.48
N ILE A 123 -7.56 1.61 -13.51
CA ILE A 123 -6.60 2.71 -13.45
C ILE A 123 -6.37 3.33 -14.84
N ASP A 124 -6.15 2.51 -15.88
CA ASP A 124 -5.82 2.99 -17.23
C ASP A 124 -6.81 2.51 -18.31
N ASP A 125 -7.95 2.01 -17.92
CA ASP A 125 -8.95 1.42 -18.81
C ASP A 125 -10.30 2.15 -18.71
N GLN A 126 -10.26 3.48 -18.70
CA GLN A 126 -11.46 4.33 -18.60
C GLN A 126 -12.40 4.22 -19.77
N ASP A 127 -11.92 3.74 -20.93
CA ASP A 127 -12.74 3.50 -22.12
C ASP A 127 -13.51 2.19 -22.05
N THR A 128 -13.19 1.34 -21.09
CA THR A 128 -13.87 0.06 -20.88
C THR A 128 -15.08 0.27 -19.97
N GLU A 129 -16.23 -0.33 -20.34
CA GLU A 129 -17.41 -0.27 -19.49
C GLU A 129 -17.12 -0.88 -18.10
N PRO A 130 -17.63 -0.28 -17.00
CA PRO A 130 -17.29 -0.74 -15.67
C PRO A 130 -17.52 -2.23 -15.39
N HIS A 131 -18.60 -2.80 -15.94
CA HIS A 131 -18.91 -4.21 -15.75
C HIS A 131 -18.06 -5.15 -16.60
N GLN A 132 -17.26 -4.61 -17.52
CA GLN A 132 -16.36 -5.36 -18.40
C GLN A 132 -14.89 -5.25 -17.98
N LEU A 133 -14.61 -4.47 -16.94
CA LEU A 133 -13.24 -4.33 -16.42
C LEU A 133 -12.71 -5.68 -15.97
N THR A 134 -11.46 -5.97 -16.33
CA THR A 134 -10.74 -7.15 -15.88
C THR A 134 -9.54 -6.73 -15.06
N ALA A 135 -9.23 -7.50 -14.03
CA ALA A 135 -8.07 -7.23 -13.20
C ALA A 135 -6.80 -7.70 -13.90
N ASP A 136 -5.75 -6.88 -13.80
CA ASP A 136 -4.38 -7.30 -14.12
C ASP A 136 -3.83 -7.97 -12.86
N ILE A 137 -3.60 -9.27 -12.94
CA ILE A 137 -3.14 -10.08 -11.82
C ILE A 137 -1.80 -10.71 -12.21
N ARG A 138 -0.78 -10.44 -11.40
CA ARG A 138 0.54 -11.01 -11.67
C ARG A 138 1.35 -11.22 -10.41
N ASN A 139 2.21 -12.22 -10.43
CA ASN A 139 3.23 -12.41 -9.42
C ASN A 139 4.49 -11.64 -9.83
N VAL A 140 5.17 -11.11 -8.84
CA VAL A 140 6.38 -10.31 -9.06
C VAL A 140 7.54 -10.77 -8.18
#